data_4072e6dc4f7731430693962d8b48077e
#
_entry.id   4072e6dc4f7731430693962d8b48077e
#
_cell.length_a   1.000
_cell.length_b   1.000
_cell.length_c   1.000
_cell.angle_alpha   90.00
_cell.angle_beta   90.00
_cell.angle_gamma   90.00
#
_symmetry.space_group_name_H-M   'P 1'
#
loop_
_entity.id
_entity.type
_entity.pdbx_description
1 polymer ?
#
loop_
_entity_poly.entity_id
_entity_poly.type
_entity_poly.pdbx_seq_one_letter_code
_entity_poly.pdbx_strand_id
1 'polypeptide(L)'
;MKMNKLFFGLLLQAAFYSDSLYAQADLRTDAYSIIQDAVTDIVCSSSTDAIQKEKRVIQVLNEKGKEDASFVCLCDRFSSLKKFSGEVRDASGNVIRKIKKSELKITEYSDGLV
;
A
#
# COMPACT_ATOMS: atom_id res chain seq x y z
N MET A 1 -12.18 -44.98 -3.11
CA MET A 1 -10.83 -44.60 -3.54
C MET A 1 -10.69 -43.14 -3.95
N LYS A 2 -11.66 -42.53 -4.58
CA LYS A 2 -11.64 -41.10 -4.93
C LYS A 2 -11.71 -40.16 -3.72
N MET A 3 -12.35 -40.54 -2.62
CA MET A 3 -12.46 -39.72 -1.39
C MET A 3 -11.16 -39.61 -0.60
N ASN A 4 -10.30 -40.65 -0.60
CA ASN A 4 -9.03 -40.64 0.12
C ASN A 4 -8.01 -39.71 -0.50
N LYS A 5 -8.01 -39.54 -1.81
CA LYS A 5 -7.09 -38.59 -2.51
C LYS A 5 -7.49 -37.13 -2.31
N LEU A 6 -8.79 -36.84 -2.24
CA LEU A 6 -9.31 -35.51 -1.94
C LEU A 6 -9.04 -35.10 -0.48
N PHE A 7 -9.14 -36.06 0.45
CA PHE A 7 -8.86 -35.81 1.87
C PHE A 7 -7.38 -35.54 2.14
N PHE A 8 -6.48 -36.21 1.41
CA PHE A 8 -5.03 -36.00 1.50
C PHE A 8 -4.61 -34.63 0.92
N GLY A 9 -5.24 -34.20 -0.16
CA GLY A 9 -5.01 -32.86 -0.73
C GLY A 9 -5.48 -31.73 0.17
N LEU A 10 -6.58 -31.89 0.88
CA LEU A 10 -7.09 -30.93 1.85
C LEU A 10 -6.19 -30.79 3.09
N LEU A 11 -5.62 -31.89 3.59
CA LEU A 11 -4.68 -31.89 4.70
C LEU A 11 -3.35 -31.19 4.34
N LEU A 12 -2.84 -31.35 3.13
CA LEU A 12 -1.67 -30.66 2.65
C LEU A 12 -1.90 -29.15 2.50
N GLN A 13 -3.05 -28.72 2.01
CA GLN A 13 -3.42 -27.31 1.93
C GLN A 13 -3.53 -26.66 3.30
N ALA A 14 -4.08 -27.35 4.30
CA ALA A 14 -4.20 -26.85 5.66
C ALA A 14 -2.83 -26.65 6.33
N ALA A 15 -1.85 -27.52 6.05
CA ALA A 15 -0.47 -27.38 6.56
C ALA A 15 0.23 -26.16 5.94
N PHE A 16 0.04 -25.87 4.66
CA PHE A 16 0.58 -24.66 4.01
C PHE A 16 -0.04 -23.37 4.56
N TYR A 17 -1.33 -23.35 4.84
CA TYR A 17 -2.01 -22.20 5.42
C TYR A 17 -1.56 -21.90 6.86
N SER A 18 -1.21 -22.92 7.65
CA SER A 18 -0.72 -22.70 9.01
C SER A 18 0.66 -22.06 9.04
N ASP A 19 1.56 -22.41 8.15
CA ASP A 19 2.89 -21.80 8.07
C ASP A 19 2.83 -20.33 7.64
N SER A 20 1.95 -19.97 6.72
CA SER A 20 1.78 -18.57 6.30
C SER A 20 1.15 -17.71 7.39
N LEU A 21 0.27 -18.26 8.22
CA LEU A 21 -0.31 -17.56 9.37
C LEU A 21 0.73 -17.27 10.47
N TYR A 22 1.64 -18.20 10.74
CA TYR A 22 2.73 -18.00 11.70
C TYR A 22 3.70 -16.91 11.22
N ALA A 23 4.10 -16.91 9.95
CA ALA A 23 4.97 -15.89 9.40
C ALA A 23 4.35 -14.50 9.46
N GLN A 24 3.04 -14.37 9.21
CA GLN A 24 2.31 -13.10 9.32
C GLN A 24 2.20 -12.60 10.78
N ALA A 25 2.02 -13.51 11.76
CA ALA A 25 1.95 -13.17 13.17
C ALA A 25 3.28 -12.62 13.67
N ASP A 26 4.40 -13.24 13.32
CA ASP A 26 5.74 -12.79 13.71
C ASP A 26 6.09 -11.43 13.12
N LEU A 27 5.73 -11.16 11.88
CA LEU A 27 5.95 -9.87 11.23
C LEU A 27 5.13 -8.73 11.85
N ARG A 28 3.97 -9.02 12.42
CA ARG A 28 3.11 -8.02 13.06
C ARG A 28 3.58 -7.60 14.45
N THR A 29 4.32 -8.46 15.15
CA THR A 29 4.69 -8.25 16.54
C THR A 29 5.57 -7.01 16.73
N ASP A 30 6.48 -6.74 15.81
CA ASP A 30 7.41 -5.61 15.86
C ASP A 30 7.10 -4.51 14.85
N ALA A 31 6.02 -4.64 14.08
CA ALA A 31 5.66 -3.67 13.07
C ALA A 31 4.92 -2.47 13.66
N TYR A 32 5.22 -1.28 13.16
CA TYR A 32 4.50 -0.04 13.49
C TYR A 32 3.36 0.25 12.51
N SER A 33 3.51 -0.23 11.29
CA SER A 33 2.53 -0.14 10.23
C SER A 33 2.62 -1.35 9.30
N ILE A 34 1.58 -1.59 8.53
CA ILE A 34 1.53 -2.66 7.54
C ILE A 34 1.02 -2.08 6.23
N ILE A 35 1.73 -2.38 5.15
CA ILE A 35 1.23 -2.12 3.80
C ILE A 35 0.29 -3.27 3.44
N GLN A 36 -1.00 -3.00 3.40
CA GLN A 36 -2.01 -4.00 3.05
C GLN A 36 -2.16 -4.19 1.56
N ASP A 37 -1.99 -3.12 0.80
CA ASP A 37 -2.11 -3.13 -0.64
C ASP A 37 -1.20 -2.05 -1.23
N ALA A 38 -0.48 -2.39 -2.28
CA ALA A 38 0.34 -1.45 -3.03
C ALA A 38 0.34 -1.87 -4.49
N VAL A 39 -0.31 -1.07 -5.33
CA VAL A 39 -0.41 -1.32 -6.77
C VAL A 39 0.09 -0.11 -7.51
N THR A 40 0.96 -0.33 -8.48
CA THR A 40 1.44 0.70 -9.40
C THR A 40 1.17 0.25 -10.82
N ASP A 41 0.36 1.03 -11.53
CA ASP A 41 0.08 0.83 -12.95
C ASP A 41 0.75 1.93 -13.76
N ILE A 42 1.51 1.55 -14.77
CA ILE A 42 2.14 2.48 -15.69
C ILE A 42 1.59 2.24 -17.08
N VAL A 43 0.98 3.27 -17.66
CA VAL A 43 0.45 3.23 -19.02
C VAL A 43 1.21 4.24 -19.87
N CYS A 44 1.92 3.74 -20.87
CA CYS A 44 2.62 4.55 -21.87
C CYS A 44 1.73 4.72 -23.09
N SER A 45 1.29 5.94 -23.36
CA SER A 45 0.47 6.25 -24.52
C SER A 45 1.31 6.59 -25.76
N SER A 46 2.54 7.05 -25.55
CA SER A 46 3.51 7.35 -26.60
C SER A 46 4.93 7.24 -26.05
N SER A 47 5.94 7.49 -26.86
CA SER A 47 7.34 7.52 -26.43
C SER A 47 7.64 8.69 -25.46
N THR A 48 6.77 9.67 -25.38
CA THR A 48 6.95 10.87 -24.58
C THR A 48 5.91 11.03 -23.46
N ASP A 49 4.86 10.20 -23.47
CA ASP A 49 3.76 10.32 -22.52
C ASP A 49 3.49 9.01 -21.79
N ALA A 50 3.55 9.07 -20.47
CA ALA A 50 3.19 7.96 -19.60
C ALA A 50 2.38 8.47 -18.42
N ILE A 51 1.43 7.66 -17.98
CA ILE A 51 0.64 7.91 -16.78
C ILE A 51 0.94 6.80 -15.77
N GLN A 52 1.36 7.20 -14.58
CA GLN A 52 1.54 6.31 -13.45
C GLN A 52 0.38 6.49 -12.48
N LYS A 53 -0.29 5.40 -12.16
CA LYS A 53 -1.32 5.33 -11.13
C LYS A 53 -0.79 4.50 -9.98
N GLU A 54 -0.82 5.04 -8.79
CA GLU A 54 -0.38 4.34 -7.58
C GLU A 54 -1.53 4.30 -6.58
N LYS A 55 -1.78 3.10 -6.04
CA LYS A 55 -2.70 2.88 -4.93
C LYS A 55 -1.92 2.26 -3.79
N ARG A 56 -2.05 2.81 -2.60
CA ARG A 56 -1.43 2.28 -1.40
C ARG A 56 -2.42 2.29 -0.25
N VAL A 57 -2.52 1.17 0.44
CA VAL A 57 -3.32 1.03 1.66
C VAL A 57 -2.39 0.67 2.81
N ILE A 58 -2.32 1.53 3.80
CA ILE A 58 -1.44 1.39 4.96
C ILE A 58 -2.30 1.29 6.21
N GLN A 59 -2.06 0.24 7.00
CA GLN A 59 -2.63 0.10 8.33
C GLN A 59 -1.62 0.57 9.37
N VAL A 60 -1.98 1.58 10.13
CA VAL A 60 -1.16 2.09 11.24
C VAL A 60 -1.52 1.32 12.50
N LEU A 61 -0.53 0.69 13.13
CA LEU A 61 -0.73 -0.16 14.31
C LEU A 61 -0.53 0.59 15.61
N ASN A 62 0.32 1.63 15.61
CA ASN A 62 0.62 2.43 16.80
C ASN A 62 1.06 3.85 16.40
N GLU A 63 1.34 4.68 17.39
CA GLU A 63 1.75 6.08 17.18
C GLU A 63 3.00 6.23 16.30
N LYS A 64 3.96 5.32 16.42
CA LYS A 64 5.20 5.36 15.61
C LYS A 64 4.93 5.09 14.13
N GLY A 65 3.88 4.36 13.82
CA GLY A 65 3.50 4.07 12.43
C GLY A 65 2.81 5.20 11.70
N LYS A 66 2.46 6.28 12.38
CA LYS A 66 1.80 7.44 11.75
C LYS A 66 2.68 8.12 10.68
N GLU A 67 3.98 8.11 10.87
CA GLU A 67 4.93 8.67 9.91
C GLU A 67 4.93 7.89 8.59
N ASP A 68 4.70 6.59 8.63
CA ASP A 68 4.66 5.73 7.46
C ASP A 68 3.40 5.97 6.61
N ALA A 69 2.36 6.53 7.19
CA ALA A 69 1.11 6.90 6.51
C ALA A 69 1.20 8.28 5.84
N SER A 70 2.38 8.69 5.42
CA SER A 70 2.58 9.93 4.69
C SER A 70 2.59 9.69 3.19
N PHE A 71 2.14 10.69 2.45
CA PHE A 71 2.22 10.71 1.00
C PHE A 71 3.22 11.77 0.56
N VAL A 72 4.18 11.35 -0.27
CA VAL A 72 5.15 12.25 -0.90
C VAL A 72 5.21 11.94 -2.38
N CYS A 73 5.06 12.96 -3.20
CA CYS A 73 5.22 12.86 -4.65
C CYS A 73 6.29 13.86 -5.09
N LEU A 74 7.34 13.33 -5.71
CA LEU A 74 8.38 14.17 -6.30
C LEU A 74 7.99 14.52 -7.73
N CYS A 75 7.80 15.80 -7.97
CA CYS A 75 7.45 16.33 -9.28
C CYS A 75 8.57 17.23 -9.79
N ASP A 76 8.79 17.21 -11.09
CA ASP A 76 9.75 18.05 -11.78
C ASP A 76 9.09 18.72 -13.00
N ARG A 77 9.88 19.32 -13.88
CA ARG A 77 9.36 19.92 -15.11
C ARG A 77 8.79 18.94 -16.11
N PHE A 78 9.09 17.64 -15.95
CA PHE A 78 8.62 16.57 -16.85
C PHE A 78 7.47 15.77 -16.28
N SER A 79 7.24 15.88 -14.97
CA SER A 79 6.23 15.08 -14.25
C SER A 79 5.43 15.95 -13.30
N SER A 80 4.14 15.72 -13.25
CA SER A 80 3.23 16.43 -12.36
C SER A 80 2.17 15.49 -11.79
N LEU A 81 1.71 15.81 -10.59
CA LEU A 81 0.60 15.10 -9.97
C LEU A 81 -0.73 15.59 -10.57
N LYS A 82 -1.40 14.71 -11.30
CA LYS A 82 -2.69 15.04 -11.94
C LYS A 82 -3.85 14.92 -10.98
N LYS A 83 -3.95 13.78 -10.29
CA LYS A 83 -5.06 13.46 -9.40
C LYS A 83 -4.52 12.88 -8.10
N PHE A 84 -5.16 13.20 -7.02
CA PHE A 84 -4.90 12.63 -5.70
C PHE A 84 -6.20 12.53 -4.93
N SER A 85 -6.40 11.41 -4.26
CA SER A 85 -7.43 11.26 -3.24
C SER A 85 -6.93 10.33 -2.14
N GLY A 86 -7.19 10.71 -0.91
CA GLY A 86 -6.85 9.90 0.26
C GLY A 86 -8.01 9.78 1.19
N GLU A 87 -8.06 8.70 1.94
CA GLU A 87 -9.06 8.45 2.98
C GLU A 87 -8.38 7.91 4.22
N VAL A 88 -8.85 8.39 5.38
CA VAL A 88 -8.52 7.81 6.67
C VAL A 88 -9.74 7.06 7.17
N ARG A 89 -9.55 5.79 7.51
CA ARG A 89 -10.62 4.94 8.03
C ARG A 89 -10.30 4.47 9.45
N ASP A 90 -11.35 4.25 10.24
CA ASP A 90 -11.22 3.65 11.55
C ASP A 90 -11.08 2.12 11.47
N ALA A 91 -10.93 1.46 12.62
CA ALA A 91 -10.79 0.01 12.69
C ALA A 91 -12.03 -0.75 12.17
N SER A 92 -13.19 -0.10 12.16
CA SER A 92 -14.45 -0.66 11.64
C SER A 92 -14.61 -0.48 10.12
N GLY A 93 -13.71 0.26 9.48
CA GLY A 93 -13.75 0.53 8.04
C GLY A 93 -14.53 1.79 7.66
N ASN A 94 -15.02 2.56 8.63
CA ASN A 94 -15.73 3.81 8.38
C ASN A 94 -14.76 4.93 8.02
N VAL A 95 -15.10 5.72 7.00
CA VAL A 95 -14.29 6.87 6.58
C VAL A 95 -14.43 7.98 7.63
N ILE A 96 -13.32 8.31 8.29
CA ILE A 96 -13.24 9.40 9.26
C ILE A 96 -12.93 10.72 8.56
N ARG A 97 -12.04 10.69 7.57
CA ARG A 97 -11.56 11.88 6.88
C ARG A 97 -11.23 11.56 5.43
N LYS A 98 -11.54 12.49 4.55
CA LYS A 98 -11.12 12.49 3.16
C LYS A 98 -10.06 13.57 2.94
N ILE A 99 -9.00 13.24 2.23
CA ILE A 99 -7.91 14.15 1.91
C ILE A 99 -7.98 14.48 0.43
N LYS A 100 -8.08 15.76 0.11
CA LYS A 100 -8.14 16.25 -1.27
C LYS A 100 -6.75 16.68 -1.74
N LYS A 101 -6.56 16.72 -3.05
CA LYS A 101 -5.32 17.22 -3.66
C LYS A 101 -4.97 18.64 -3.19
N SER A 102 -5.97 19.49 -3.01
CA SER A 102 -5.79 20.87 -2.54
C SER A 102 -5.21 21.00 -1.12
N GLU A 103 -5.32 19.94 -0.32
CA GLU A 103 -4.76 19.88 1.05
C GLU A 103 -3.29 19.50 1.08
N LEU A 104 -2.73 19.06 -0.04
CA LEU A 104 -1.32 18.69 -0.13
C LEU A 104 -0.44 19.93 -0.08
N LYS A 105 0.58 19.86 0.79
CA LYS A 105 1.57 20.93 0.91
C LYS A 105 2.61 20.79 -0.19
N ILE A 106 2.87 21.87 -0.92
CA ILE A 106 3.91 21.93 -1.92
C ILE A 106 5.16 22.51 -1.27
N THR A 107 6.28 21.81 -1.40
CA THR A 107 7.57 22.24 -0.86
C THR A 107 8.61 22.09 -1.96
N GLU A 108 9.40 23.12 -2.19
CA GLU A 108 10.53 23.04 -3.10
C GLU A 108 11.66 22.23 -2.43
N TYR A 109 12.17 21.28 -3.18
CA TYR A 109 13.30 20.45 -2.74
C TYR A 109 14.49 20.72 -3.64
N SER A 110 15.62 21.01 -3.02
CA SER A 110 16.90 21.12 -3.72
C SER A 110 17.90 20.17 -3.07
N ASP A 111 18.52 19.36 -3.89
CA ASP A 111 19.57 18.44 -3.45
C ASP A 111 20.95 19.12 -3.29
N GLY A 112 21.03 20.43 -3.52
CA GLY A 112 22.26 21.20 -3.43
C GLY A 112 23.25 20.98 -4.57
N LEU A 113 22.83 20.29 -5.62
CA LEU A 113 23.65 20.01 -6.81
C LEU A 113 23.38 20.98 -7.99
N VAL A 114 22.66 22.02 -7.73
CA VAL A 114 22.33 23.04 -8.74
C VAL A 114 23.31 24.21 -8.67
#